data_fdca877d3ad5a60b9817129e18a63dac
#
_entry.id   fdca877d3ad5a60b9817129e18a63dac
#
_cell.length_a   1.000
_cell.length_b   1.000
_cell.length_c   1.000
_cell.angle_alpha   90.00
_cell.angle_beta   90.00
_cell.angle_gamma   90.00
#
_symmetry.space_group_name_H-M   'P 1'
#
loop_
_entity.id
_entity.type
_entity.pdbx_description
1 polymer ?
#
loop_
_entity_poly.entity_id
_entity_poly.type
_entity_poly.pdbx_seq_one_letter_code
_entity_poly.pdbx_strand_id
1 'polypeptide(L)'
;MSKPTAVVLAGSRPGSDPLAAAFGTDLKALVPIGGKPMVRWPVEALLASDRFSQVRVLAQEPERIGEALPAHPKLVVERSAATIAATLEKMVFDPSVQWPLIVTTADHVLLDAGMIDEFCDLAEPADIAIGVVEREALMRRLPQSQRTWVHFRHGAYSGANLFQLSGPKVLPALELWRSVEQDRKKGWALVWAFGPLNFLAALLRLRTIHQTLDRIGLRLGVKAEAVDLSDPLAAVDVDKLADHGLVEKLLAERGDV
;
A
#
# COMPACT_ATOMS: atom_id res chain seq x y z
N MET A 1 -2.13 -12.68 -21.81
CA MET A 1 -2.69 -11.58 -21.00
C MET A 1 -1.67 -10.45 -20.97
N SER A 2 -2.09 -9.18 -21.01
CA SER A 2 -1.17 -8.06 -20.83
C SER A 2 -0.62 -8.07 -19.40
N LYS A 3 0.66 -7.70 -19.22
CA LYS A 3 1.24 -7.58 -17.88
C LYS A 3 0.58 -6.41 -17.14
N PRO A 4 0.31 -6.52 -15.81
CA PRO A 4 -0.30 -5.48 -15.00
C PRO A 4 0.52 -4.19 -14.93
N THR A 5 -0.11 -3.10 -14.44
CA THR A 5 0.58 -1.85 -14.09
C THR A 5 0.87 -1.82 -12.60
N ALA A 6 2.13 -1.58 -12.23
CA ALA A 6 2.49 -1.27 -10.85
C ALA A 6 2.32 0.24 -10.57
N VAL A 7 1.89 0.58 -9.36
CA VAL A 7 1.66 1.96 -8.92
C VAL A 7 2.38 2.19 -7.60
N VAL A 8 3.20 3.24 -7.53
CA VAL A 8 3.84 3.70 -6.30
C VAL A 8 3.23 5.04 -5.90
N LEU A 9 2.56 5.06 -4.75
CA LEU A 9 2.01 6.29 -4.17
C LEU A 9 3.11 7.02 -3.41
N ALA A 10 3.60 8.11 -3.97
CA ALA A 10 4.67 8.95 -3.41
C ALA A 10 4.16 10.33 -2.99
N GLY A 11 2.89 10.41 -2.60
CA GLY A 11 2.25 11.61 -2.12
C GLY A 11 2.63 11.95 -0.67
N SER A 12 2.65 13.24 -0.34
CA SER A 12 2.80 13.77 1.00
C SER A 12 1.47 14.27 1.54
N ARG A 13 1.26 14.14 2.86
CA ARG A 13 0.13 14.78 3.53
C ARG A 13 0.36 16.28 3.61
N PRO A 14 -0.70 17.13 3.62
CA PRO A 14 -0.55 18.55 3.86
C PRO A 14 0.12 18.81 5.23
N GLY A 15 1.11 19.70 5.24
CA GLY A 15 1.84 20.07 6.44
C GLY A 15 3.29 19.55 6.44
N SER A 16 4.05 19.88 7.46
CA SER A 16 5.42 19.41 7.63
C SER A 16 5.42 17.95 8.10
N ASP A 17 6.11 17.09 7.38
CA ASP A 17 6.38 15.72 7.80
C ASP A 17 7.59 15.70 8.74
N PRO A 18 7.48 15.20 10.00
CA PRO A 18 8.57 15.22 10.97
C PRO A 18 9.79 14.39 10.53
N LEU A 19 9.59 13.30 9.80
CA LEU A 19 10.68 12.48 9.28
C LEU A 19 11.41 13.24 8.18
N ALA A 20 10.69 13.80 7.20
CA ALA A 20 11.27 14.61 6.14
C ALA A 20 12.07 15.80 6.69
N ALA A 21 11.48 16.52 7.65
CA ALA A 21 12.15 17.67 8.31
C ALA A 21 13.46 17.27 9.00
N ALA A 22 13.52 16.09 9.63
CA ALA A 22 14.73 15.59 10.29
C ALA A 22 15.90 15.34 9.31
N PHE A 23 15.57 15.09 8.03
CA PHE A 23 16.57 14.91 6.97
C PHE A 23 16.72 16.11 6.03
N GLY A 24 16.18 17.28 6.41
CA GLY A 24 16.32 18.51 5.65
C GLY A 24 15.57 18.53 4.31
N THR A 25 14.56 17.69 4.17
CA THR A 25 13.66 17.67 3.00
C THR A 25 12.22 17.96 3.43
N ASP A 26 11.37 18.34 2.50
CA ASP A 26 9.93 18.55 2.66
C ASP A 26 9.08 17.41 2.09
N LEU A 27 9.72 16.49 1.34
CA LEU A 27 9.08 15.32 0.75
C LEU A 27 9.56 14.03 1.43
N LYS A 28 8.67 13.36 2.16
CA LYS A 28 8.97 12.07 2.83
C LYS A 28 9.58 11.05 1.87
N ALA A 29 9.10 11.00 0.64
CA ALA A 29 9.59 10.08 -0.39
C ALA A 29 11.07 10.29 -0.77
N LEU A 30 11.64 11.47 -0.49
CA LEU A 30 13.05 11.81 -0.75
C LEU A 30 13.96 11.59 0.45
N VAL A 31 13.46 11.18 1.61
CA VAL A 31 14.29 10.85 2.77
C VAL A 31 15.31 9.78 2.38
N PRO A 32 16.61 9.99 2.63
CA PRO A 32 17.64 9.01 2.30
C PRO A 32 17.57 7.81 3.25
N ILE A 33 17.58 6.62 2.70
CA ILE A 33 17.63 5.34 3.43
C ILE A 33 18.59 4.42 2.66
N GLY A 34 19.59 3.87 3.35
CA GLY A 34 20.57 3.00 2.71
C GLY A 34 21.28 3.67 1.53
N GLY A 35 21.58 4.97 1.63
CA GLY A 35 22.31 5.74 0.62
C GLY A 35 21.50 6.19 -0.60
N LYS A 36 20.19 5.91 -0.68
CA LYS A 36 19.32 6.36 -1.78
C LYS A 36 17.96 6.85 -1.29
N PRO A 37 17.23 7.69 -2.07
CA PRO A 37 15.90 8.18 -1.69
C PRO A 37 14.92 7.04 -1.41
N MET A 38 14.10 7.20 -0.37
CA MET A 38 13.11 6.21 0.09
C MET A 38 12.25 5.62 -1.05
N VAL A 39 11.69 6.46 -1.90
CA VAL A 39 10.84 6.06 -3.04
C VAL A 39 11.56 5.15 -4.03
N ARG A 40 12.87 5.22 -4.09
CA ARG A 40 13.66 4.46 -5.05
C ARG A 40 13.64 2.95 -4.77
N TRP A 41 13.52 2.55 -3.51
CA TRP A 41 13.47 1.15 -3.09
C TRP A 41 12.29 0.38 -3.72
N PRO A 42 11.02 0.75 -3.46
CA PRO A 42 9.90 0.03 -4.06
C PRO A 42 9.86 0.19 -5.59
N VAL A 43 10.31 1.32 -6.14
CA VAL A 43 10.38 1.51 -7.59
C VAL A 43 11.36 0.54 -8.23
N GLU A 44 12.58 0.39 -7.69
CA GLU A 44 13.57 -0.54 -8.22
C GLU A 44 13.12 -2.01 -8.08
N ALA A 45 12.51 -2.39 -6.96
CA ALA A 45 11.95 -3.73 -6.78
C ALA A 45 10.88 -4.05 -7.85
N LEU A 46 9.97 -3.11 -8.12
CA LEU A 46 8.94 -3.27 -9.14
C LEU A 46 9.51 -3.28 -10.57
N LEU A 47 10.51 -2.44 -10.86
CA LEU A 47 11.17 -2.40 -12.18
C LEU A 47 11.98 -3.67 -12.47
N ALA A 48 12.58 -4.26 -11.44
CA ALA A 48 13.30 -5.53 -11.53
C ALA A 48 12.36 -6.73 -11.75
N SER A 49 11.09 -6.61 -11.36
CA SER A 49 10.10 -7.65 -11.57
C SER A 49 9.65 -7.72 -13.03
N ASP A 50 9.64 -8.94 -13.61
CA ASP A 50 9.12 -9.18 -14.95
C ASP A 50 7.59 -9.19 -15.04
N ARG A 51 6.90 -9.02 -13.93
CA ARG A 51 5.43 -9.06 -13.88
C ARG A 51 4.77 -7.83 -14.49
N PHE A 52 5.42 -6.68 -14.49
CA PHE A 52 4.80 -5.40 -14.86
C PHE A 52 5.14 -4.94 -16.27
N SER A 53 4.15 -4.40 -16.96
CA SER A 53 4.32 -3.68 -18.23
C SER A 53 4.83 -2.26 -18.00
N GLN A 54 4.42 -1.63 -16.88
CA GLN A 54 4.74 -0.26 -16.52
C GLN A 54 4.77 -0.10 -15.00
N VAL A 55 5.62 0.81 -14.51
CA VAL A 55 5.65 1.28 -13.12
C VAL A 55 5.32 2.77 -13.14
N ARG A 56 4.22 3.16 -12.48
CA ARG A 56 3.77 4.55 -12.36
C ARG A 56 4.01 5.06 -10.95
N VAL A 57 4.73 6.17 -10.83
CA VAL A 57 4.93 6.87 -9.56
C VAL A 57 4.05 8.10 -9.52
N LEU A 58 3.16 8.18 -8.53
CA LEU A 58 2.16 9.24 -8.42
C LEU A 58 2.51 10.16 -7.24
N ALA A 59 2.86 11.41 -7.53
CA ALA A 59 3.33 12.39 -6.54
C ALA A 59 2.72 13.77 -6.77
N GLN A 60 2.70 14.63 -5.74
CA GLN A 60 2.30 16.04 -5.91
C GLN A 60 3.35 16.84 -6.68
N GLU A 61 4.63 16.48 -6.52
CA GLU A 61 5.78 17.12 -7.16
C GLU A 61 6.54 16.12 -8.03
N PRO A 62 5.94 15.69 -9.16
CA PRO A 62 6.48 14.61 -9.98
C PRO A 62 7.86 14.92 -10.56
N GLU A 63 8.19 16.19 -10.81
CA GLU A 63 9.48 16.62 -11.34
C GLU A 63 10.61 16.29 -10.33
N ARG A 64 10.44 16.67 -9.07
CA ARG A 64 11.42 16.41 -8.00
C ARG A 64 11.57 14.90 -7.69
N ILE A 65 10.46 14.18 -7.70
CA ILE A 65 10.49 12.72 -7.51
C ILE A 65 11.17 12.04 -8.71
N GLY A 66 10.89 12.50 -9.94
CA GLY A 66 11.50 11.97 -11.15
C GLY A 66 13.01 12.12 -11.20
N GLU A 67 13.55 13.25 -10.73
CA GLU A 67 15.01 13.51 -10.62
C GLU A 67 15.71 12.50 -9.68
N ALA A 68 14.99 11.98 -8.68
CA ALA A 68 15.53 11.03 -7.70
C ALA A 68 15.45 9.55 -8.16
N LEU A 69 14.81 9.28 -9.29
CA LEU A 69 14.55 7.94 -9.80
C LEU A 69 15.44 7.59 -11.01
N PRO A 70 15.72 6.30 -11.24
CA PRO A 70 16.49 5.89 -12.41
C PRO A 70 15.71 6.13 -13.70
N ALA A 71 16.40 6.51 -14.77
CA ALA A 71 15.80 6.50 -16.10
C ALA A 71 15.51 5.05 -16.53
N HIS A 72 14.25 4.74 -16.81
CA HIS A 72 13.83 3.41 -17.20
C HIS A 72 12.62 3.45 -18.16
N PRO A 73 12.58 2.66 -19.25
CA PRO A 73 11.52 2.74 -20.26
C PRO A 73 10.13 2.36 -19.75
N LYS A 74 10.04 1.56 -18.69
CA LYS A 74 8.77 1.21 -18.03
C LYS A 74 8.34 2.21 -16.97
N LEU A 75 9.19 3.19 -16.58
CA LEU A 75 8.91 4.13 -15.50
C LEU A 75 8.22 5.38 -16.02
N VAL A 76 7.11 5.73 -15.39
CA VAL A 76 6.37 6.99 -15.64
C VAL A 76 6.13 7.68 -14.30
N VAL A 77 6.48 8.96 -14.20
CA VAL A 77 6.23 9.78 -12.99
C VAL A 77 5.18 10.82 -13.32
N GLU A 78 4.09 10.83 -12.56
CA GLU A 78 2.91 11.63 -12.86
C GLU A 78 2.40 12.38 -11.64
N ARG A 79 1.61 13.42 -11.90
CA ARG A 79 0.97 14.20 -10.84
C ARG A 79 -0.21 13.46 -10.23
N SER A 80 -0.14 13.22 -8.91
CA SER A 80 -1.26 12.66 -8.13
C SER A 80 -2.43 13.65 -8.04
N ALA A 81 -3.63 13.13 -7.74
CA ALA A 81 -4.75 13.99 -7.31
C ALA A 81 -4.59 14.39 -5.83
N ALA A 82 -5.58 15.10 -5.29
CA ALA A 82 -5.56 15.62 -3.93
C ALA A 82 -5.58 14.51 -2.84
N THR A 83 -6.11 13.33 -3.15
CA THR A 83 -6.18 12.18 -2.24
C THR A 83 -5.79 10.89 -2.96
N ILE A 84 -5.48 9.84 -2.19
CA ILE A 84 -5.14 8.51 -2.72
C ILE A 84 -6.32 7.96 -3.53
N ALA A 85 -7.52 7.97 -2.97
CA ALA A 85 -8.71 7.48 -3.66
C ALA A 85 -8.97 8.23 -4.97
N ALA A 86 -8.91 9.57 -4.96
CA ALA A 86 -9.07 10.37 -6.18
C ALA A 86 -7.98 10.12 -7.22
N THR A 87 -6.77 9.77 -6.78
CA THR A 87 -5.66 9.41 -7.65
C THR A 87 -5.94 8.08 -8.35
N LEU A 88 -6.37 7.06 -7.60
CA LEU A 88 -6.70 5.75 -8.14
C LEU A 88 -7.98 5.79 -9.01
N GLU A 89 -8.98 6.61 -8.64
CA GLU A 89 -10.17 6.84 -9.49
C GLU A 89 -9.80 7.37 -10.88
N LYS A 90 -8.84 8.30 -10.99
CA LYS A 90 -8.36 8.78 -12.29
C LYS A 90 -7.80 7.66 -13.16
N MET A 91 -7.12 6.69 -12.56
CA MET A 91 -6.56 5.55 -13.28
C MET A 91 -7.64 4.62 -13.83
N VAL A 92 -8.83 4.58 -13.21
CA VAL A 92 -9.97 3.81 -13.73
C VAL A 92 -10.40 4.30 -15.11
N PHE A 93 -10.26 5.60 -15.37
CA PHE A 93 -10.64 6.23 -16.63
C PHE A 93 -9.49 6.46 -17.61
N ASP A 94 -8.26 6.04 -17.25
CA ASP A 94 -7.09 6.17 -18.11
C ASP A 94 -6.95 4.94 -19.03
N PRO A 95 -7.13 5.11 -20.37
CA PRO A 95 -7.06 3.99 -21.31
C PRO A 95 -5.64 3.40 -21.47
N SER A 96 -4.61 4.08 -20.99
CA SER A 96 -3.22 3.59 -21.05
C SER A 96 -2.87 2.65 -19.90
N VAL A 97 -3.75 2.52 -18.89
CA VAL A 97 -3.56 1.62 -17.76
C VAL A 97 -3.82 0.16 -18.18
N GLN A 98 -2.88 -0.72 -17.87
CA GLN A 98 -3.04 -2.16 -18.00
C GLN A 98 -3.43 -2.76 -16.64
N TRP A 99 -4.61 -3.37 -16.62
CA TRP A 99 -5.14 -4.02 -15.43
C TRP A 99 -4.58 -5.43 -15.24
N PRO A 100 -4.49 -5.95 -13.99
CA PRO A 100 -4.81 -5.25 -12.74
C PRO A 100 -3.78 -4.16 -12.37
N LEU A 101 -4.15 -3.26 -11.44
CA LEU A 101 -3.20 -2.38 -10.77
C LEU A 101 -2.67 -3.08 -9.53
N ILE A 102 -1.34 -3.09 -9.38
CA ILE A 102 -0.68 -3.47 -8.12
C ILE A 102 -0.13 -2.19 -7.49
N VAL A 103 -0.69 -1.82 -6.36
CA VAL A 103 -0.44 -0.52 -5.71
C VAL A 103 0.40 -0.73 -4.46
N THR A 104 1.44 0.06 -4.32
CA THR A 104 2.25 0.17 -3.10
C THR A 104 2.52 1.63 -2.76
N THR A 105 3.26 1.88 -1.68
CA THR A 105 3.62 3.22 -1.21
C THR A 105 5.13 3.43 -1.22
N ALA A 106 5.57 4.70 -1.30
CA ALA A 106 6.98 5.06 -1.35
C ALA A 106 7.77 4.67 -0.09
N ASP A 107 7.09 4.46 1.02
CA ASP A 107 7.66 4.07 2.31
C ASP A 107 7.75 2.55 2.54
N HIS A 108 7.36 1.74 1.55
CA HIS A 108 7.52 0.29 1.56
C HIS A 108 8.95 -0.11 1.12
N VAL A 109 9.93 0.32 1.88
CA VAL A 109 11.38 0.22 1.55
C VAL A 109 11.87 -1.23 1.47
N LEU A 110 11.29 -2.14 2.26
CA LEU A 110 11.69 -3.55 2.31
C LEU A 110 11.00 -4.42 1.27
N LEU A 111 10.19 -3.84 0.38
CA LEU A 111 9.54 -4.56 -0.71
C LEU A 111 10.60 -5.23 -1.60
N ASP A 112 10.43 -6.52 -1.83
CA ASP A 112 11.31 -7.32 -2.68
C ASP A 112 10.53 -8.18 -3.71
N ALA A 113 11.26 -8.86 -4.57
CA ALA A 113 10.67 -9.68 -5.62
C ALA A 113 9.83 -10.84 -5.07
N GLY A 114 10.23 -11.45 -3.95
CA GLY A 114 9.49 -12.54 -3.31
C GLY A 114 8.12 -12.10 -2.82
N MET A 115 8.06 -10.95 -2.13
CA MET A 115 6.81 -10.34 -1.67
C MET A 115 5.90 -9.96 -2.84
N ILE A 116 6.47 -9.40 -3.92
CA ILE A 116 5.73 -9.04 -5.13
C ILE A 116 5.11 -10.27 -5.78
N ASP A 117 5.92 -11.32 -5.96
CA ASP A 117 5.50 -12.55 -6.62
C ASP A 117 4.42 -13.26 -5.82
N GLU A 118 4.62 -13.46 -4.52
CA GLU A 118 3.65 -14.06 -3.62
C GLU A 118 2.33 -13.29 -3.63
N PHE A 119 2.39 -11.96 -3.49
CA PHE A 119 1.19 -11.13 -3.50
C PHE A 119 0.43 -11.23 -4.81
N CYS A 120 1.10 -11.11 -5.95
CA CYS A 120 0.46 -11.16 -7.26
C CYS A 120 -0.21 -12.51 -7.51
N ASP A 121 0.43 -13.62 -7.14
CA ASP A 121 -0.12 -14.97 -7.34
C ASP A 121 -1.35 -15.22 -6.47
N LEU A 122 -1.32 -14.80 -5.22
CA LEU A 122 -2.42 -14.98 -4.27
C LEU A 122 -3.59 -13.99 -4.51
N ALA A 123 -3.31 -12.81 -5.05
CA ALA A 123 -4.30 -11.77 -5.31
C ALA A 123 -5.10 -11.99 -6.59
N GLU A 124 -4.62 -12.81 -7.54
CA GLU A 124 -5.19 -12.97 -8.90
C GLU A 124 -6.71 -13.18 -8.92
N PRO A 125 -7.31 -14.01 -8.05
CA PRO A 125 -8.75 -14.28 -8.12
C PRO A 125 -9.64 -13.16 -7.57
N ALA A 126 -9.09 -12.12 -6.96
CA ALA A 126 -9.84 -11.06 -6.30
C ALA A 126 -10.06 -9.82 -7.19
N ASP A 127 -11.20 -9.14 -7.01
CA ASP A 127 -11.39 -7.80 -7.58
C ASP A 127 -10.58 -6.75 -6.80
N ILE A 128 -10.54 -6.89 -5.47
CA ILE A 128 -9.70 -6.11 -4.57
C ILE A 128 -8.96 -7.08 -3.65
N ALA A 129 -7.63 -7.03 -3.65
CA ALA A 129 -6.82 -7.75 -2.68
C ALA A 129 -6.03 -6.78 -1.80
N ILE A 130 -5.90 -7.12 -0.52
CA ILE A 130 -5.16 -6.33 0.47
C ILE A 130 -4.10 -7.23 1.09
N GLY A 131 -2.83 -6.91 0.89
CA GLY A 131 -1.71 -7.58 1.54
C GLY A 131 -1.72 -7.30 3.05
N VAL A 132 -1.64 -8.34 3.84
CA VAL A 132 -1.61 -8.26 5.31
C VAL A 132 -0.56 -9.21 5.88
N VAL A 133 -0.12 -8.89 7.10
CA VAL A 133 0.78 -9.73 7.88
C VAL A 133 0.17 -9.97 9.25
N GLU A 134 0.19 -11.21 9.71
CA GLU A 134 -0.26 -11.57 11.03
C GLU A 134 0.70 -11.08 12.11
N ARG A 135 0.14 -10.60 13.22
CA ARG A 135 0.91 -10.07 14.35
C ARG A 135 1.95 -11.05 14.88
N GLU A 136 1.57 -12.31 15.05
CA GLU A 136 2.48 -13.31 15.61
C GLU A 136 3.70 -13.55 14.72
N ALA A 137 3.51 -13.54 13.39
CA ALA A 137 4.61 -13.68 12.42
C ALA A 137 5.60 -12.52 12.55
N LEU A 138 5.11 -11.27 12.57
CA LEU A 138 5.98 -10.10 12.71
C LEU A 138 6.65 -10.04 14.09
N MET A 139 5.92 -10.32 15.17
CA MET A 139 6.47 -10.26 16.53
C MET A 139 7.52 -11.34 16.81
N ARG A 140 7.51 -12.47 16.08
CA ARG A 140 8.63 -13.44 16.13
C ARG A 140 9.91 -12.88 15.50
N ARG A 141 9.80 -12.11 14.42
CA ARG A 141 10.96 -11.53 13.71
C ARG A 141 11.42 -10.22 14.34
N LEU A 142 10.46 -9.38 14.77
CA LEU A 142 10.67 -8.05 15.33
C LEU A 142 9.84 -7.85 16.62
N PRO A 143 10.27 -8.40 17.76
CA PRO A 143 9.51 -8.38 19.03
C PRO A 143 9.17 -7.00 19.55
N GLN A 144 9.94 -5.97 19.17
CA GLN A 144 9.74 -4.59 19.61
C GLN A 144 8.95 -3.73 18.60
N SER A 145 8.40 -4.34 17.54
CA SER A 145 7.64 -3.61 16.52
C SER A 145 6.39 -2.95 17.11
N GLN A 146 6.21 -1.66 16.81
CA GLN A 146 5.08 -0.84 17.26
C GLN A 146 4.10 -0.55 16.13
N ARG A 147 3.71 -1.59 15.40
CA ARG A 147 2.73 -1.47 14.30
C ARG A 147 1.30 -1.30 14.82
N THR A 148 0.45 -0.71 13.99
CA THR A 148 -0.99 -0.67 14.25
C THR A 148 -1.60 -2.03 13.92
N TRP A 149 -2.25 -2.65 14.91
CA TRP A 149 -2.88 -3.96 14.77
C TRP A 149 -4.40 -3.85 14.72
N VAL A 150 -4.97 -4.40 13.67
CA VAL A 150 -6.43 -4.59 13.58
C VAL A 150 -6.76 -6.00 14.06
N HIS A 151 -7.58 -6.09 15.10
CA HIS A 151 -7.91 -7.36 15.74
C HIS A 151 -9.18 -7.98 15.15
N PHE A 152 -9.09 -9.27 14.84
CA PHE A 152 -10.18 -10.11 14.35
C PHE A 152 -10.38 -11.33 15.25
N ARG A 153 -11.33 -12.22 14.89
CA ARG A 153 -11.69 -13.39 15.71
C ARG A 153 -10.51 -14.33 16.01
N HIS A 154 -9.60 -14.53 15.07
CA HIS A 154 -8.50 -15.51 15.19
C HIS A 154 -7.13 -14.91 14.86
N GLY A 155 -6.93 -13.63 15.12
CA GLY A 155 -5.63 -13.01 14.90
C GLY A 155 -5.71 -11.48 14.90
N ALA A 156 -4.56 -10.86 14.83
CA ALA A 156 -4.41 -9.44 14.62
C ALA A 156 -3.48 -9.22 13.42
N TYR A 157 -3.84 -8.28 12.56
CA TYR A 157 -3.15 -8.06 11.28
C TYR A 157 -2.73 -6.62 11.12
N SER A 158 -1.63 -6.41 10.42
CA SER A 158 -1.19 -5.10 9.91
C SER A 158 -1.19 -5.12 8.39
N GLY A 159 -1.54 -4.00 7.75
CA GLY A 159 -1.43 -3.86 6.30
C GLY A 159 0.03 -3.91 5.84
N ALA A 160 0.25 -4.50 4.68
CA ALA A 160 1.55 -4.61 4.02
C ALA A 160 1.76 -3.55 2.94
N ASN A 161 0.93 -2.52 2.87
CA ASN A 161 0.99 -1.49 1.83
C ASN A 161 1.07 -2.06 0.39
N LEU A 162 0.45 -3.23 0.19
CA LEU A 162 0.26 -3.87 -1.11
C LEU A 162 -1.23 -4.07 -1.36
N PHE A 163 -1.71 -3.59 -2.51
CA PHE A 163 -3.11 -3.68 -2.89
C PHE A 163 -3.22 -4.10 -4.36
N GLN A 164 -4.22 -4.92 -4.69
CA GLN A 164 -4.63 -5.16 -6.07
C GLN A 164 -6.00 -4.55 -6.32
N LEU A 165 -6.14 -3.93 -7.49
CA LEU A 165 -7.40 -3.50 -8.08
C LEU A 165 -7.51 -4.16 -9.45
N SER A 166 -8.52 -5.01 -9.68
CA SER A 166 -8.58 -5.86 -10.88
C SER A 166 -9.08 -5.14 -12.13
N GLY A 167 -9.79 -4.02 -11.97
CA GLY A 167 -10.40 -3.30 -13.09
C GLY A 167 -11.38 -2.23 -12.65
N PRO A 168 -12.10 -1.59 -13.60
CA PRO A 168 -13.07 -0.52 -13.32
C PRO A 168 -14.21 -0.91 -12.36
N LYS A 169 -14.49 -2.18 -12.20
CA LYS A 169 -15.49 -2.71 -11.25
C LYS A 169 -15.26 -2.27 -9.81
N VAL A 170 -14.02 -1.90 -9.45
CA VAL A 170 -13.64 -1.45 -8.09
C VAL A 170 -14.07 -0.02 -7.78
N LEU A 171 -14.59 0.73 -8.75
CA LEU A 171 -14.96 2.14 -8.60
C LEU A 171 -15.83 2.43 -7.37
N PRO A 172 -16.90 1.64 -7.05
CA PRO A 172 -17.70 1.88 -5.84
C PRO A 172 -16.89 1.81 -4.53
N ALA A 173 -15.86 0.96 -4.48
CA ALA A 173 -14.98 0.86 -3.33
C ALA A 173 -14.04 2.08 -3.22
N LEU A 174 -13.54 2.60 -4.33
CA LEU A 174 -12.74 3.83 -4.37
C LEU A 174 -13.56 5.05 -3.97
N GLU A 175 -14.81 5.17 -4.44
CA GLU A 175 -15.73 6.24 -4.04
C GLU A 175 -16.03 6.21 -2.54
N LEU A 176 -16.25 5.02 -1.98
CA LEU A 176 -16.38 4.83 -0.55
C LEU A 176 -15.12 5.28 0.18
N TRP A 177 -13.95 4.85 -0.27
CA TRP A 177 -12.67 5.26 0.34
C TRP A 177 -12.49 6.76 0.30
N ARG A 178 -12.77 7.42 -0.83
CA ARG A 178 -12.72 8.87 -0.95
C ARG A 178 -13.63 9.58 0.07
N SER A 179 -14.84 9.07 0.27
CA SER A 179 -15.76 9.64 1.26
C SER A 179 -15.22 9.60 2.69
N VAL A 180 -14.48 8.55 3.02
CA VAL A 180 -13.82 8.36 4.33
C VAL A 180 -12.57 9.24 4.48
N GLU A 181 -11.76 9.39 3.41
CA GLU A 181 -10.58 10.26 3.43
C GLU A 181 -10.95 11.73 3.67
N GLN A 182 -12.04 12.21 3.04
CA GLN A 182 -12.48 13.59 3.15
C GLN A 182 -13.11 13.94 4.49
N ASP A 183 -13.67 12.96 5.19
CA ASP A 183 -14.48 13.20 6.38
C ASP A 183 -14.13 12.25 7.53
N ARG A 184 -12.90 12.37 8.05
CA ARG A 184 -12.42 11.59 9.22
C ARG A 184 -13.34 11.68 10.44
N LYS A 185 -14.18 12.73 10.53
CA LYS A 185 -15.18 12.91 11.61
C LYS A 185 -16.47 12.10 11.39
N LYS A 186 -16.71 11.61 10.16
CA LYS A 186 -17.86 10.78 9.83
C LYS A 186 -17.56 9.28 9.96
N GLY A 187 -17.09 8.82 11.12
CA GLY A 187 -17.07 7.38 11.44
C GLY A 187 -18.41 6.68 11.15
N TRP A 188 -19.50 7.42 11.17
CA TRP A 188 -20.84 6.99 10.78
C TRP A 188 -20.94 6.62 9.28
N ALA A 189 -20.16 7.24 8.37
CA ALA A 189 -20.16 6.86 6.97
C ALA A 189 -19.65 5.41 6.78
N LEU A 190 -18.63 5.01 7.55
CA LEU A 190 -18.17 3.62 7.60
C LEU A 190 -19.25 2.68 8.14
N VAL A 191 -19.96 3.08 9.21
CA VAL A 191 -21.06 2.28 9.78
C VAL A 191 -22.16 2.04 8.75
N TRP A 192 -22.53 3.07 7.99
CA TRP A 192 -23.55 2.95 6.94
C TRP A 192 -23.02 2.16 5.73
N ALA A 193 -21.79 2.37 5.30
CA ALA A 193 -21.18 1.66 4.19
C ALA A 193 -21.00 0.16 4.49
N PHE A 194 -20.54 -0.18 5.67
CA PHE A 194 -20.37 -1.58 6.10
C PHE A 194 -21.68 -2.20 6.61
N GLY A 195 -22.67 -1.39 6.95
CA GLY A 195 -23.91 -1.78 7.62
C GLY A 195 -23.74 -1.98 9.13
N PRO A 196 -24.76 -1.59 9.93
CA PRO A 196 -24.63 -1.58 11.39
C PRO A 196 -24.32 -2.95 11.99
N LEU A 197 -24.88 -4.03 11.44
CA LEU A 197 -24.62 -5.40 11.91
C LEU A 197 -23.19 -5.86 11.58
N ASN A 198 -22.66 -5.50 10.42
CA ASN A 198 -21.29 -5.85 10.04
C ASN A 198 -20.28 -5.02 10.84
N PHE A 199 -20.58 -3.75 11.08
CA PHE A 199 -19.76 -2.89 11.95
C PHE A 199 -19.75 -3.41 13.38
N LEU A 200 -20.90 -3.78 13.94
CA LEU A 200 -20.99 -4.37 15.28
C LEU A 200 -20.24 -5.70 15.36
N ALA A 201 -20.36 -6.55 14.35
CA ALA A 201 -19.62 -7.81 14.28
C ALA A 201 -18.09 -7.60 14.20
N ALA A 202 -17.64 -6.56 13.51
CA ALA A 202 -16.23 -6.18 13.47
C ALA A 202 -15.76 -5.64 14.83
N LEU A 203 -16.55 -4.76 15.45
CA LEU A 203 -16.26 -4.20 16.77
C LEU A 203 -16.18 -5.30 17.85
N LEU A 204 -17.06 -6.28 17.80
CA LEU A 204 -17.09 -7.43 18.71
C LEU A 204 -16.13 -8.55 18.30
N ARG A 205 -15.36 -8.37 17.23
CA ARG A 205 -14.38 -9.34 16.70
C ARG A 205 -15.01 -10.72 16.42
N LEU A 206 -16.23 -10.75 15.90
CA LEU A 206 -16.99 -12.00 15.67
C LEU A 206 -16.56 -12.72 14.39
N ARG A 207 -15.77 -12.05 13.52
CA ARG A 207 -15.34 -12.57 12.21
C ARG A 207 -13.84 -12.53 12.04
N THR A 208 -13.33 -13.42 11.17
CA THR A 208 -11.95 -13.34 10.67
C THR A 208 -11.79 -12.16 9.70
N ILE A 209 -10.55 -11.79 9.37
CA ILE A 209 -10.27 -10.75 8.36
C ILE A 209 -10.88 -11.13 7.01
N HIS A 210 -10.72 -12.37 6.55
CA HIS A 210 -11.26 -12.88 5.29
C HIS A 210 -12.80 -12.77 5.25
N GLN A 211 -13.48 -13.25 6.30
CA GLN A 211 -14.94 -13.13 6.40
C GLN A 211 -15.41 -11.67 6.42
N THR A 212 -14.62 -10.78 6.98
CA THR A 212 -14.95 -9.34 7.03
C THR A 212 -14.83 -8.72 5.66
N LEU A 213 -13.73 -8.96 4.94
CA LEU A 213 -13.52 -8.43 3.58
C LEU A 213 -14.52 -9.02 2.58
N ASP A 214 -14.81 -10.33 2.65
CA ASP A 214 -15.85 -10.97 1.83
C ASP A 214 -17.20 -10.26 1.99
N ARG A 215 -17.64 -10.00 3.23
CA ARG A 215 -18.89 -9.29 3.50
C ARG A 215 -18.93 -7.85 3.01
N ILE A 216 -17.80 -7.15 3.12
CA ILE A 216 -17.65 -5.79 2.58
C ILE A 216 -17.73 -5.84 1.06
N GLY A 217 -16.98 -6.74 0.45
CA GLY A 217 -16.94 -6.93 -0.99
C GLY A 217 -18.32 -7.23 -1.58
N LEU A 218 -19.08 -8.15 -0.96
CA LEU A 218 -20.45 -8.48 -1.38
C LEU A 218 -21.37 -7.25 -1.42
N ARG A 219 -21.23 -6.31 -0.47
CA ARG A 219 -22.03 -5.08 -0.46
C ARG A 219 -21.63 -4.09 -1.55
N LEU A 220 -20.35 -4.08 -1.92
CA LEU A 220 -19.81 -3.20 -2.95
C LEU A 220 -19.89 -3.84 -4.35
N GLY A 221 -20.38 -5.07 -4.45
CA GLY A 221 -20.45 -5.81 -5.71
C GLY A 221 -19.09 -6.28 -6.24
N VAL A 222 -18.10 -6.43 -5.36
CA VAL A 222 -16.73 -6.85 -5.68
C VAL A 222 -16.33 -8.07 -4.84
N LYS A 223 -15.38 -8.86 -5.33
CA LYS A 223 -14.70 -9.89 -4.55
C LYS A 223 -13.49 -9.26 -3.85
N ALA A 224 -13.59 -9.06 -2.52
CA ALA A 224 -12.52 -8.48 -1.71
C ALA A 224 -11.88 -9.56 -0.82
N GLU A 225 -10.56 -9.66 -0.86
CA GLU A 225 -9.80 -10.69 -0.15
C GLU A 225 -8.61 -10.07 0.63
N ALA A 226 -8.25 -10.71 1.76
CA ALA A 226 -6.95 -10.49 2.40
C ALA A 226 -5.95 -11.50 1.83
N VAL A 227 -4.73 -11.04 1.56
CA VAL A 227 -3.60 -11.88 1.17
C VAL A 227 -2.63 -11.92 2.34
N ASP A 228 -2.57 -13.05 3.00
CA ASP A 228 -1.63 -13.28 4.12
C ASP A 228 -0.23 -13.52 3.55
N LEU A 229 0.66 -12.52 3.69
CA LEU A 229 2.03 -12.61 3.20
C LEU A 229 2.90 -13.40 4.17
N SER A 230 3.72 -14.27 3.62
CA SER A 230 4.62 -15.15 4.39
C SER A 230 5.79 -14.40 5.00
N ASP A 231 6.34 -13.38 4.30
CA ASP A 231 7.40 -12.53 4.86
C ASP A 231 6.81 -11.46 5.77
N PRO A 232 7.06 -11.52 7.08
CA PRO A 232 6.52 -10.55 8.03
C PRO A 232 7.08 -9.13 7.82
N LEU A 233 8.21 -8.96 7.14
CA LEU A 233 8.79 -7.66 6.85
C LEU A 233 7.97 -6.86 5.82
N ALA A 234 7.07 -7.50 5.09
CA ALA A 234 6.12 -6.83 4.20
C ALA A 234 5.21 -5.81 4.91
N ALA A 235 4.99 -5.95 6.22
CA ALA A 235 4.23 -4.97 7.01
C ALA A 235 5.09 -3.83 7.55
N VAL A 236 6.38 -3.76 7.24
CA VAL A 236 7.27 -2.70 7.75
C VAL A 236 7.34 -1.55 6.75
N ASP A 237 6.81 -0.39 7.14
CA ASP A 237 6.95 0.88 6.43
C ASP A 237 7.78 1.87 7.28
N VAL A 238 8.17 2.98 6.69
CA VAL A 238 9.01 4.00 7.31
C VAL A 238 8.20 5.26 7.56
N ASP A 239 7.63 5.41 8.76
CA ASP A 239 6.85 6.57 9.16
C ASP A 239 7.57 7.52 10.14
N LYS A 240 8.52 7.00 10.91
CA LYS A 240 9.21 7.71 12.00
C LYS A 240 10.72 7.45 11.95
N LEU A 241 11.49 8.26 12.68
CA LEU A 241 12.94 8.06 12.84
C LEU A 241 13.30 6.66 13.38
N ALA A 242 12.47 6.10 14.28
CA ALA A 242 12.68 4.75 14.77
C ALA A 242 12.54 3.68 13.68
N ASP A 243 11.55 3.85 12.78
CA ASP A 243 11.35 2.95 11.64
C ASP A 243 12.51 3.07 10.64
N HIS A 244 12.97 4.30 10.38
CA HIS A 244 14.15 4.58 9.54
C HIS A 244 15.37 3.80 10.03
N GLY A 245 15.75 3.96 11.31
CA GLY A 245 16.89 3.25 11.88
C GLY A 245 16.72 1.72 11.91
N LEU A 246 15.48 1.22 12.07
CA LEU A 246 15.19 -0.20 11.97
C LEU A 246 15.41 -0.71 10.54
N VAL A 247 14.85 -0.01 9.55
CA VAL A 247 14.91 -0.42 8.15
C VAL A 247 16.34 -0.37 7.63
N GLU A 248 17.17 0.62 8.01
CA GLU A 248 18.60 0.64 7.65
C GLU A 248 19.35 -0.59 8.17
N LYS A 249 19.05 -1.04 9.40
CA LYS A 249 19.64 -2.29 9.94
C LYS A 249 19.19 -3.51 9.14
N LEU A 250 17.91 -3.59 8.79
CA LEU A 250 17.38 -4.72 8.03
C LEU A 250 17.94 -4.77 6.60
N LEU A 251 18.14 -3.62 5.95
CA LEU A 251 18.80 -3.54 4.64
C LEU A 251 20.27 -4.01 4.73
N ALA A 252 20.99 -3.59 5.75
CA ALA A 252 22.36 -4.05 5.99
C ALA A 252 22.43 -5.57 6.28
N GLU A 253 21.47 -6.12 7.05
CA GLU A 253 21.34 -7.57 7.26
C GLU A 253 21.07 -8.36 5.97
N ARG A 254 20.33 -7.76 5.02
CA ARG A 254 20.06 -8.34 3.69
C ARG A 254 21.24 -8.22 2.72
N GLY A 255 22.21 -7.32 3.00
CA GLY A 255 23.32 -7.01 2.10
C GLY A 255 22.94 -6.07 0.95
N ASP A 256 21.87 -5.28 1.14
CA ASP A 256 21.35 -4.35 0.13
C ASP A 256 22.08 -2.99 0.19
N VAL A 257 22.87 -2.75 1.24
CA VAL A 257 23.66 -1.51 1.51
C VAL A 257 24.99 -1.84 2.14
#